data_f58631410d1fbe6790079ca139679b3d
#
_entry.id   f58631410d1fbe6790079ca139679b3d
#
_cell.length_a   1.000
_cell.length_b   1.000
_cell.length_c   1.000
_cell.angle_alpha   90.00
_cell.angle_beta   90.00
_cell.angle_gamma   90.00
#
_symmetry.space_group_name_H-M   'P 1'
#
loop_
_entity.id
_entity.type
_entity.pdbx_description
1 polymer ?
#
loop_
_entity_poly.entity_id
_entity_poly.type
_entity_poly.pdbx_seq_one_letter_code
_entity_poly.pdbx_strand_id
1 'polypeptide(L)'
;MKNSRLFLPVLLVVLALALYFRGALSEGYHYLTSALVKGGSVEGSVAASRGSKWAEVGLAEFASGLDSPVDLTHAGDGTGRIFVVEKPGRIKIVRDGKVEAGSFLDIEQKVRSSGYEQGLLGLTFHPKFSENGRFFVNYTDLDGDTVVSEFGLTDNPDRADPGSERVLIKIDQPATNHNGGQVKFGPDGYLYIGMGDGGSAGDPEGNAQNLDALLGKMLRLDVGGEKPYAIPADNPFKDRDGARPEIWAYGLRNPWRFSFDSETGDMYIGDVGQNLWEEIDFQPHSSGGGENYGWDYTEGSHEFE
;
A
#
# COMPACT_ATOMS: atom_id res chain seq x y z
N MET A 1 8.55 46.52 44.22
CA MET A 1 9.49 45.78 43.34
C MET A 1 9.61 44.35 43.85
N LYS A 2 8.68 43.47 43.51
CA LYS A 2 8.72 42.01 43.73
C LYS A 2 7.68 41.44 42.81
N ASN A 3 8.08 40.91 41.61
CA ASN A 3 7.32 39.94 40.80
C ASN A 3 7.99 39.59 39.47
N SER A 4 9.30 39.95 39.25
CA SER A 4 9.98 39.65 37.98
C SER A 4 10.74 38.30 37.92
N ARG A 5 10.77 37.54 39.03
CA ARG A 5 11.53 36.28 39.10
C ARG A 5 10.71 34.99 38.81
N LEU A 6 9.38 35.10 38.74
CA LEU A 6 8.51 33.93 38.46
C LEU A 6 8.15 33.80 36.98
N PHE A 7 8.30 34.85 36.19
CA PHE A 7 7.89 34.84 34.79
C PHE A 7 8.87 34.11 33.84
N LEU A 8 10.16 34.11 34.17
CA LEU A 8 11.19 33.52 33.30
C LEU A 8 11.13 31.99 33.25
N PRO A 9 11.00 31.26 34.37
CA PRO A 9 10.89 29.79 34.32
C PRO A 9 9.57 29.30 33.72
N VAL A 10 8.47 30.02 33.90
CA VAL A 10 7.18 29.68 33.28
C VAL A 10 7.21 29.89 31.77
N LEU A 11 7.87 30.95 31.30
CA LEU A 11 8.04 31.22 29.88
C LEU A 11 8.91 30.17 29.20
N LEU A 12 9.98 29.69 29.86
CA LEU A 12 10.82 28.62 29.34
C LEU A 12 10.12 27.25 29.31
N VAL A 13 9.27 26.96 30.28
CA VAL A 13 8.45 25.73 30.29
C VAL A 13 7.37 25.78 29.20
N VAL A 14 6.74 26.94 28.98
CA VAL A 14 5.76 27.11 27.89
C VAL A 14 6.44 27.04 26.53
N LEU A 15 7.67 27.60 26.38
CA LEU A 15 8.44 27.49 25.14
C LEU A 15 8.92 26.05 24.88
N ALA A 16 9.38 25.34 25.92
CA ALA A 16 9.76 23.92 25.82
C ALA A 16 8.58 23.02 25.49
N LEU A 17 7.40 23.26 26.10
CA LEU A 17 6.17 22.59 25.75
C LEU A 17 5.72 22.92 24.33
N ALA A 18 5.84 24.18 23.89
CA ALA A 18 5.50 24.57 22.52
C ALA A 18 6.45 23.96 21.47
N LEU A 19 7.72 23.78 21.80
CA LEU A 19 8.71 23.08 20.94
C LEU A 19 8.51 21.56 20.96
N TYR A 20 8.17 20.99 22.11
CA TYR A 20 7.81 19.58 22.23
C TYR A 20 6.54 19.25 21.48
N PHE A 21 5.49 20.10 21.61
CA PHE A 21 4.25 19.96 20.85
C PHE A 21 4.39 20.29 19.36
N ARG A 22 5.42 21.03 18.94
CA ARG A 22 5.68 21.28 17.52
C ARG A 22 6.21 20.04 16.81
N GLY A 23 7.03 19.20 17.48
CA GLY A 23 7.43 17.88 17.01
C GLY A 23 6.24 16.90 16.98
N ALA A 24 5.44 16.87 18.06
CA ALA A 24 4.24 16.03 18.15
C ALA A 24 3.09 16.52 17.23
N LEU A 25 3.05 17.81 16.86
CA LEU A 25 2.05 18.38 15.95
C LEU A 25 2.40 18.11 14.48
N SER A 26 3.67 17.87 14.11
CA SER A 26 4.00 17.42 12.75
C SER A 26 3.48 16.00 12.51
N GLU A 27 3.57 15.12 13.49
CA GLU A 27 2.94 13.80 13.43
C GLU A 27 1.41 13.84 13.61
N GLY A 28 0.91 14.74 14.44
CA GLY A 28 -0.54 14.93 14.69
C GLY A 28 -1.28 15.72 13.61
N TYR A 29 -0.59 16.47 12.75
CA TYR A 29 -1.23 17.23 11.66
C TYR A 29 -1.82 16.31 10.60
N HIS A 30 -1.17 15.18 10.33
CA HIS A 30 -1.71 14.13 9.47
C HIS A 30 -2.90 13.40 10.11
N TYR A 31 -2.92 13.28 11.44
CA TYR A 31 -4.05 12.68 12.18
C TYR A 31 -5.30 13.58 12.18
N LEU A 32 -5.13 14.90 12.26
CA LEU A 32 -6.24 15.85 12.26
C LEU A 32 -6.86 16.02 10.86
N THR A 33 -6.08 15.92 9.79
CA THR A 33 -6.62 15.99 8.43
C THR A 33 -7.41 14.73 8.08
N SER A 34 -7.00 13.55 8.54
CA SER A 34 -7.76 12.30 8.34
C SER A 34 -9.00 12.21 9.26
N ALA A 35 -8.98 12.81 10.44
CA ALA A 35 -10.13 12.83 11.36
C ALA A 35 -11.21 13.87 10.99
N LEU A 36 -10.84 14.95 10.28
CA LEU A 36 -11.79 15.97 9.82
C LEU A 36 -12.56 15.57 8.54
N VAL A 37 -12.16 14.46 7.88
CA VAL A 37 -12.91 13.89 6.74
C VAL A 37 -14.09 13.02 7.18
N LYS A 38 -14.32 12.84 8.47
CA LYS A 38 -15.55 12.23 8.99
C LYS A 38 -16.71 13.22 8.91
N GLY A 39 -17.39 13.24 7.78
CA GLY A 39 -18.73 13.81 7.67
C GLY A 39 -18.87 15.25 7.17
N GLY A 40 -17.98 15.73 6.33
CA GLY A 40 -18.16 16.96 5.58
C GLY A 40 -18.06 16.70 4.09
N SER A 41 -19.04 17.17 3.30
CA SER A 41 -18.91 17.26 1.86
C SER A 41 -17.69 18.13 1.54
N VAL A 42 -16.62 17.52 1.01
CA VAL A 42 -15.49 18.30 0.49
C VAL A 42 -15.90 18.82 -0.88
N GLU A 43 -16.53 19.99 -0.92
CA GLU A 43 -16.58 20.81 -2.13
C GLU A 43 -15.19 21.45 -2.35
N GLY A 44 -14.26 20.64 -2.84
CA GLY A 44 -12.95 21.11 -3.27
C GLY A 44 -12.93 21.25 -4.77
N SER A 45 -13.34 22.39 -5.30
CA SER A 45 -13.05 22.74 -6.70
C SER A 45 -11.59 23.14 -6.80
N VAL A 46 -10.77 22.33 -7.47
CA VAL A 46 -9.47 22.78 -7.96
C VAL A 46 -9.74 23.76 -9.09
N ALA A 47 -9.61 25.05 -8.83
CA ALA A 47 -9.76 26.09 -9.86
C ALA A 47 -8.65 25.91 -10.89
N ALA A 48 -8.97 25.36 -12.06
CA ALA A 48 -8.08 25.34 -13.21
C ALA A 48 -7.72 26.77 -13.62
N SER A 49 -6.44 27.06 -13.81
CA SER A 49 -5.99 28.34 -14.36
C SER A 49 -6.60 28.56 -15.75
N ARG A 50 -7.07 29.78 -16.02
CA ARG A 50 -7.62 30.15 -17.32
C ARG A 50 -6.61 29.84 -18.43
N GLY A 51 -6.94 28.82 -19.27
CA GLY A 51 -6.13 28.40 -20.42
C GLY A 51 -5.54 27.00 -20.34
N SER A 52 -5.74 26.22 -19.24
CA SER A 52 -5.33 24.83 -19.20
C SER A 52 -6.32 23.94 -19.97
N LYS A 53 -5.81 22.97 -20.73
CA LYS A 53 -6.61 21.93 -21.40
C LYS A 53 -7.02 20.80 -20.45
N TRP A 54 -6.83 20.99 -19.14
CA TRP A 54 -7.15 19.99 -18.13
C TRP A 54 -8.64 19.96 -17.88
N ALA A 55 -9.20 18.76 -17.78
CA ALA A 55 -10.58 18.57 -17.39
C ALA A 55 -10.79 19.03 -15.94
N GLU A 56 -11.92 19.67 -15.66
CA GLU A 56 -12.36 19.91 -14.30
C GLU A 56 -12.76 18.56 -13.69
N VAL A 57 -12.16 18.22 -12.56
CA VAL A 57 -12.47 17.01 -11.78
C VAL A 57 -13.05 17.41 -10.44
N GLY A 58 -14.07 16.67 -10.00
CA GLY A 58 -14.70 16.82 -8.70
C GLY A 58 -14.84 15.46 -8.02
N LEU A 59 -15.04 15.48 -6.70
CA LEU A 59 -15.35 14.31 -5.92
C LEU A 59 -16.82 14.28 -5.55
N ALA A 60 -17.44 13.10 -5.67
CA ALA A 60 -18.79 12.84 -5.18
C ALA A 60 -18.76 11.63 -4.25
N GLU A 61 -19.53 11.68 -3.17
CA GLU A 61 -19.70 10.51 -2.31
C GLU A 61 -20.34 9.38 -3.10
N PHE A 62 -19.71 8.21 -3.10
CA PHE A 62 -20.21 7.01 -3.76
C PHE A 62 -20.84 6.03 -2.77
N ALA A 63 -20.17 5.80 -1.61
CA ALA A 63 -20.64 4.92 -0.55
C ALA A 63 -20.12 5.42 0.80
N SER A 64 -20.85 5.11 1.88
CA SER A 64 -20.49 5.46 3.25
C SER A 64 -20.71 4.29 4.21
N GLY A 65 -20.23 4.42 5.45
CA GLY A 65 -20.36 3.37 6.47
C GLY A 65 -19.29 2.28 6.39
N LEU A 66 -18.15 2.56 5.74
CA LEU A 66 -16.97 1.71 5.70
C LEU A 66 -16.03 2.04 6.87
N ASP A 67 -15.31 1.04 7.37
CA ASP A 67 -14.37 1.17 8.48
C ASP A 67 -12.92 1.22 7.97
N SER A 68 -12.33 2.40 7.99
CA SER A 68 -10.94 2.60 7.59
C SER A 68 -10.60 1.98 6.21
N PRO A 69 -11.33 2.35 5.13
CA PRO A 69 -11.09 1.82 3.80
C PRO A 69 -9.74 2.26 3.27
N VAL A 70 -8.94 1.32 2.74
CA VAL A 70 -7.58 1.57 2.26
C VAL A 70 -7.35 1.17 0.80
N ASP A 71 -8.20 0.31 0.25
CA ASP A 71 -8.10 -0.12 -1.16
C ASP A 71 -9.48 -0.44 -1.71
N LEU A 72 -9.63 -0.34 -3.03
CA LEU A 72 -10.82 -0.77 -3.74
C LEU A 72 -10.45 -1.38 -5.11
N THR A 73 -11.19 -2.41 -5.49
CA THR A 73 -11.00 -3.07 -6.78
C THR A 73 -12.29 -3.73 -7.26
N HIS A 74 -12.26 -4.31 -8.45
CA HIS A 74 -13.33 -5.13 -9.01
C HIS A 74 -12.76 -6.46 -9.51
N ALA A 75 -13.62 -7.48 -9.56
CA ALA A 75 -13.19 -8.83 -9.96
C ALA A 75 -13.05 -9.01 -11.49
N GLY A 76 -13.49 -8.06 -12.30
CA GLY A 76 -13.51 -8.18 -13.76
C GLY A 76 -14.49 -9.21 -14.30
N ASP A 77 -15.42 -9.69 -13.47
CA ASP A 77 -16.37 -10.78 -13.76
C ASP A 77 -17.70 -10.30 -14.37
N GLY A 78 -17.82 -9.01 -14.66
CA GLY A 78 -19.02 -8.40 -15.26
C GLY A 78 -20.19 -8.21 -14.28
N THR A 79 -20.03 -8.52 -12.98
CA THR A 79 -21.12 -8.42 -11.98
C THR A 79 -21.34 -7.02 -11.43
N GLY A 80 -20.45 -6.07 -11.74
CA GLY A 80 -20.50 -4.69 -11.26
C GLY A 80 -20.20 -4.53 -9.75
N ARG A 81 -19.73 -5.59 -9.09
CA ARG A 81 -19.31 -5.52 -7.68
C ARG A 81 -18.02 -4.71 -7.54
N ILE A 82 -18.03 -3.80 -6.56
CA ILE A 82 -16.82 -3.13 -6.08
C ILE A 82 -16.47 -3.75 -4.73
N PHE A 83 -15.24 -4.15 -4.57
CA PHE A 83 -14.72 -4.72 -3.34
C PHE A 83 -13.86 -3.67 -2.65
N VAL A 84 -14.20 -3.36 -1.39
CA VAL A 84 -13.49 -2.36 -0.58
C VAL A 84 -12.78 -3.07 0.55
N VAL A 85 -11.48 -2.84 0.64
CA VAL A 85 -10.63 -3.35 1.71
C VAL A 85 -10.71 -2.43 2.91
N GLU A 86 -11.17 -2.97 4.03
CA GLU A 86 -11.15 -2.32 5.33
C GLU A 86 -9.89 -2.76 6.08
N LYS A 87 -9.08 -1.79 6.52
CA LYS A 87 -7.78 -2.01 7.18
C LYS A 87 -7.81 -3.03 8.34
N PRO A 88 -8.87 -3.11 9.17
CA PRO A 88 -8.95 -4.08 10.26
C PRO A 88 -8.92 -5.55 9.83
N GLY A 89 -9.18 -5.89 8.55
CA GLY A 89 -9.13 -7.26 8.08
C GLY A 89 -10.40 -7.75 7.38
N ARG A 90 -11.24 -6.83 6.90
CA ARG A 90 -12.47 -7.17 6.19
C ARG A 90 -12.44 -6.67 4.75
N ILE A 91 -13.12 -7.39 3.87
CA ILE A 91 -13.41 -6.94 2.51
C ILE A 91 -14.93 -6.83 2.39
N LYS A 92 -15.41 -5.65 1.99
CA LYS A 92 -16.83 -5.35 1.80
C LYS A 92 -17.18 -5.33 0.31
N ILE A 93 -18.43 -5.71 0.00
CA ILE A 93 -18.98 -5.50 -1.34
C ILE A 93 -19.82 -4.24 -1.35
N VAL A 94 -19.63 -3.43 -2.39
CA VAL A 94 -20.47 -2.27 -2.69
C VAL A 94 -21.13 -2.50 -4.04
N ARG A 95 -22.47 -2.37 -4.10
CA ARG A 95 -23.27 -2.40 -5.33
C ARG A 95 -24.14 -1.16 -5.39
N ASP A 96 -24.14 -0.48 -6.53
CA ASP A 96 -24.98 0.71 -6.75
C ASP A 96 -24.85 1.75 -5.61
N GLY A 97 -23.64 1.97 -5.13
CA GLY A 97 -23.34 2.90 -4.04
C GLY A 97 -23.75 2.44 -2.64
N LYS A 98 -24.17 1.18 -2.46
CA LYS A 98 -24.58 0.63 -1.16
C LYS A 98 -23.63 -0.45 -0.70
N VAL A 99 -23.17 -0.32 0.55
CA VAL A 99 -22.39 -1.36 1.23
C VAL A 99 -23.32 -2.52 1.58
N GLU A 100 -23.00 -3.73 1.11
CA GLU A 100 -23.76 -4.93 1.42
C GLU A 100 -23.56 -5.37 2.88
N ALA A 101 -24.58 -6.02 3.43
CA ALA A 101 -24.52 -6.59 4.78
C ALA A 101 -23.52 -7.74 4.86
N GLY A 102 -22.73 -7.76 5.92
CA GLY A 102 -21.67 -8.74 6.13
C GLY A 102 -20.40 -8.41 5.36
N SER A 103 -19.45 -9.35 5.29
CA SER A 103 -18.18 -9.18 4.61
C SER A 103 -18.02 -10.21 3.50
N PHE A 104 -17.35 -9.87 2.41
CA PHE A 104 -16.91 -10.83 1.40
C PHE A 104 -15.85 -11.77 2.00
N LEU A 105 -14.83 -11.19 2.63
CA LEU A 105 -13.83 -11.88 3.45
C LEU A 105 -13.79 -11.24 4.84
N ASP A 106 -13.62 -12.03 5.88
CA ASP A 106 -13.34 -11.58 7.23
C ASP A 106 -12.20 -12.41 7.83
N ILE A 107 -11.04 -11.75 7.97
CA ILE A 107 -9.83 -12.30 8.57
C ILE A 107 -9.30 -11.42 9.69
N GLU A 108 -10.16 -10.58 10.29
CA GLU A 108 -9.79 -9.63 11.34
C GLU A 108 -8.99 -10.27 12.48
N GLN A 109 -9.28 -11.53 12.81
CA GLN A 109 -8.56 -12.27 13.85
C GLN A 109 -7.11 -12.64 13.50
N LYS A 110 -6.71 -12.51 12.23
CA LYS A 110 -5.34 -12.77 11.74
C LYS A 110 -4.56 -11.50 11.48
N VAL A 111 -5.23 -10.34 11.45
CA VAL A 111 -4.68 -9.07 11.00
C VAL A 111 -4.32 -8.18 12.18
N ARG A 112 -3.08 -7.72 12.20
CA ARG A 112 -2.63 -6.65 13.08
C ARG A 112 -2.90 -5.31 12.40
N SER A 113 -3.85 -4.54 12.92
CA SER A 113 -4.24 -3.23 12.36
C SER A 113 -4.02 -2.05 13.32
N SER A 114 -3.35 -2.29 14.45
CA SER A 114 -3.11 -1.27 15.47
C SER A 114 -2.06 -0.23 15.07
N GLY A 115 -1.15 -0.59 14.17
CA GLY A 115 -0.18 0.35 13.59
C GLY A 115 -0.83 1.25 12.53
N TYR A 116 -0.17 2.37 12.23
CA TYR A 116 -0.68 3.32 11.24
C TYR A 116 -0.79 2.70 9.84
N GLU A 117 0.25 1.98 9.42
CA GLU A 117 0.36 1.34 8.09
C GLU A 117 0.04 -0.16 8.10
N GLN A 118 -0.04 -0.79 9.27
CA GLN A 118 -0.35 -2.21 9.42
C GLN A 118 -1.84 -2.48 9.23
N GLY A 119 -2.19 -3.59 8.60
CA GLY A 119 -3.58 -3.98 8.37
C GLY A 119 -3.74 -4.96 7.21
N LEU A 120 -4.98 -5.13 6.75
CA LEU A 120 -5.30 -5.68 5.45
C LEU A 120 -5.13 -4.54 4.43
N LEU A 121 -4.15 -4.64 3.52
CA LEU A 121 -3.64 -3.51 2.76
C LEU A 121 -3.89 -3.59 1.25
N GLY A 122 -4.04 -4.80 0.71
CA GLY A 122 -4.22 -4.98 -0.72
C GLY A 122 -5.09 -6.18 -1.07
N LEU A 123 -5.78 -6.07 -2.20
CA LEU A 123 -6.63 -7.10 -2.78
C LEU A 123 -6.48 -7.10 -4.30
N THR A 124 -6.32 -8.27 -4.88
CA THR A 124 -6.43 -8.45 -6.32
C THR A 124 -7.11 -9.78 -6.66
N PHE A 125 -7.86 -9.80 -7.74
CA PHE A 125 -8.50 -11.00 -8.26
C PHE A 125 -7.64 -11.64 -9.34
N HIS A 126 -7.62 -12.98 -9.36
CA HIS A 126 -6.98 -13.70 -10.45
C HIS A 126 -7.59 -13.28 -11.79
N PRO A 127 -6.82 -13.13 -12.89
CA PRO A 127 -7.37 -12.72 -14.19
C PRO A 127 -8.50 -13.62 -14.72
N LYS A 128 -8.56 -14.87 -14.25
CA LYS A 128 -9.64 -15.83 -14.53
C LYS A 128 -10.55 -16.07 -13.32
N PHE A 129 -10.78 -15.04 -12.50
CA PHE A 129 -11.58 -15.17 -11.29
C PHE A 129 -12.96 -15.76 -11.52
N SER A 130 -13.63 -15.38 -12.60
CA SER A 130 -14.95 -15.92 -12.99
C SER A 130 -14.95 -17.44 -13.21
N GLU A 131 -13.78 -18.04 -13.51
CA GLU A 131 -13.63 -19.47 -13.77
C GLU A 131 -13.15 -20.24 -12.52
N ASN A 132 -12.28 -19.61 -11.71
CA ASN A 132 -11.55 -20.31 -10.64
C ASN A 132 -11.81 -19.78 -9.22
N GLY A 133 -12.47 -18.62 -9.07
CA GLY A 133 -12.81 -18.03 -7.78
C GLY A 133 -11.61 -17.59 -6.92
N ARG A 134 -10.39 -17.56 -7.50
CA ARG A 134 -9.16 -17.24 -6.76
C ARG A 134 -8.92 -15.75 -6.65
N PHE A 135 -8.50 -15.29 -5.47
CA PHE A 135 -8.07 -13.92 -5.24
C PHE A 135 -6.94 -13.87 -4.22
N PHE A 136 -6.24 -12.75 -4.13
CA PHE A 136 -5.02 -12.59 -3.35
C PHE A 136 -5.13 -11.35 -2.49
N VAL A 137 -4.64 -11.46 -1.26
CA VAL A 137 -4.56 -10.36 -0.32
C VAL A 137 -3.16 -10.20 0.22
N ASN A 138 -2.84 -8.97 0.62
CA ASN A 138 -1.66 -8.64 1.41
C ASN A 138 -2.14 -8.10 2.75
N TYR A 139 -1.62 -8.64 3.84
CA TYR A 139 -1.94 -8.16 5.18
C TYR A 139 -0.74 -8.28 6.13
N THR A 140 -0.80 -7.51 7.20
CA THR A 140 0.13 -7.63 8.33
C THR A 140 -0.44 -8.63 9.33
N ASP A 141 0.29 -9.68 9.66
CA ASP A 141 -0.14 -10.68 10.64
C ASP A 141 0.01 -10.20 12.09
N LEU A 142 -0.33 -11.03 13.06
CA LEU A 142 -0.28 -10.66 14.49
C LEU A 142 1.15 -10.45 15.03
N ASP A 143 2.14 -11.06 14.39
CA ASP A 143 3.56 -10.85 14.71
C ASP A 143 4.06 -9.50 14.16
N GLY A 144 3.37 -8.95 13.18
CA GLY A 144 3.71 -7.69 12.51
C GLY A 144 4.32 -7.88 11.12
N ASP A 145 4.40 -9.12 10.66
CA ASP A 145 5.01 -9.50 9.40
C ASP A 145 4.03 -9.36 8.23
N THR A 146 4.57 -9.10 7.05
CA THR A 146 3.77 -9.08 5.82
C THR A 146 3.48 -10.50 5.35
N VAL A 147 2.21 -10.77 5.11
CA VAL A 147 1.72 -12.04 4.54
C VAL A 147 0.96 -11.77 3.25
N VAL A 148 1.36 -12.44 2.18
CA VAL A 148 0.58 -12.49 0.94
C VAL A 148 -0.03 -13.87 0.81
N SER A 149 -1.35 -13.92 0.73
CA SER A 149 -2.13 -15.16 0.71
C SER A 149 -3.13 -15.20 -0.42
N GLU A 150 -3.39 -16.41 -0.91
CA GLU A 150 -4.48 -16.74 -1.81
C GLU A 150 -5.67 -17.26 -1.01
N PHE A 151 -6.87 -16.88 -1.46
CA PHE A 151 -8.15 -17.40 -0.97
C PHE A 151 -9.05 -17.83 -2.13
N GLY A 152 -10.05 -18.63 -1.82
CA GLY A 152 -11.11 -19.07 -2.71
C GLY A 152 -12.50 -18.65 -2.23
N LEU A 153 -13.49 -18.92 -3.06
CA LEU A 153 -14.91 -18.69 -2.74
C LEU A 153 -15.52 -19.87 -1.98
N THR A 154 -16.59 -19.58 -1.24
CA THR A 154 -17.59 -20.57 -0.85
C THR A 154 -18.52 -20.89 -2.04
N ASP A 155 -19.56 -21.69 -1.83
CA ASP A 155 -20.64 -21.88 -2.83
C ASP A 155 -21.41 -20.57 -3.12
N ASN A 156 -21.29 -19.56 -2.25
CA ASN A 156 -21.84 -18.24 -2.47
C ASN A 156 -20.77 -17.32 -3.08
N PRO A 157 -20.96 -16.80 -4.32
CA PRO A 157 -19.96 -15.95 -4.98
C PRO A 157 -19.74 -14.58 -4.29
N ASP A 158 -20.60 -14.21 -3.34
CA ASP A 158 -20.45 -13.00 -2.53
C ASP A 158 -19.77 -13.29 -1.18
N ARG A 159 -19.20 -14.49 -1.00
CA ARG A 159 -18.51 -14.92 0.22
C ARG A 159 -17.26 -15.72 -0.13
N ALA A 160 -16.14 -15.26 0.38
CA ALA A 160 -14.91 -16.03 0.40
C ALA A 160 -14.91 -17.03 1.56
N ASP A 161 -14.13 -18.08 1.44
CA ASP A 161 -13.87 -19.03 2.51
C ASP A 161 -12.59 -18.63 3.27
N PRO A 162 -12.66 -18.11 4.51
CA PRO A 162 -11.47 -17.79 5.31
C PRO A 162 -10.60 -19.02 5.62
N GLY A 163 -11.18 -20.23 5.55
CA GLY A 163 -10.47 -21.50 5.75
C GLY A 163 -9.68 -21.97 4.53
N SER A 164 -9.92 -21.38 3.35
CA SER A 164 -9.22 -21.73 2.11
C SER A 164 -7.85 -21.08 1.97
N GLU A 165 -7.39 -20.32 2.98
CA GLU A 165 -6.14 -19.60 2.91
C GLU A 165 -4.95 -20.48 2.53
N ARG A 166 -4.23 -20.03 1.51
CA ARG A 166 -2.93 -20.55 1.10
C ARG A 166 -1.90 -19.45 1.13
N VAL A 167 -1.04 -19.46 2.13
CA VAL A 167 0.06 -18.48 2.23
C VAL A 167 1.02 -18.69 1.07
N LEU A 168 1.26 -17.64 0.30
CA LEU A 168 2.25 -17.62 -0.78
C LEU A 168 3.63 -17.29 -0.22
N ILE A 169 3.72 -16.18 0.50
CA ILE A 169 4.97 -15.69 1.05
C ILE A 169 4.72 -14.95 2.37
N LYS A 170 5.61 -15.12 3.33
CA LYS A 170 5.70 -14.33 4.57
C LYS A 170 7.03 -13.62 4.61
N ILE A 171 7.05 -12.33 4.94
CA ILE A 171 8.22 -11.47 4.95
C ILE A 171 8.26 -10.76 6.30
N ASP A 172 9.33 -10.99 7.05
CA ASP A 172 9.57 -10.37 8.35
C ASP A 172 9.65 -8.85 8.20
N GLN A 173 9.03 -8.11 9.13
CA GLN A 173 8.99 -6.65 9.14
C GLN A 173 9.70 -6.11 10.38
N PRO A 174 10.81 -5.37 10.23
CA PRO A 174 11.58 -4.86 11.37
C PRO A 174 10.87 -3.72 12.10
N ALA A 175 9.95 -3.00 11.44
CA ALA A 175 9.18 -1.90 12.02
C ALA A 175 7.69 -1.97 11.66
N THR A 176 6.89 -1.04 12.21
CA THR A 176 5.43 -1.00 12.04
C THR A 176 4.98 -0.12 10.87
N ASN A 177 5.90 0.46 10.12
CA ASN A 177 5.67 1.34 8.99
C ASN A 177 6.45 0.86 7.75
N HIS A 178 6.19 1.50 6.60
CA HIS A 178 6.68 1.13 5.28
C HIS A 178 6.31 -0.31 4.90
N ASN A 179 5.05 -0.66 5.18
CA ASN A 179 4.56 -2.02 4.89
C ASN A 179 4.24 -2.23 3.41
N GLY A 180 4.19 -1.16 2.59
CA GLY A 180 3.73 -1.24 1.21
C GLY A 180 2.31 -1.78 1.14
N GLY A 181 2.13 -2.95 0.52
CA GLY A 181 0.94 -3.78 0.70
C GLY A 181 0.08 -3.96 -0.52
N GLN A 182 0.24 -3.19 -1.58
CA GLN A 182 -0.54 -3.45 -2.79
C GLN A 182 -0.08 -4.73 -3.50
N VAL A 183 -1.07 -5.48 -3.98
CA VAL A 183 -0.90 -6.64 -4.87
C VAL A 183 -1.71 -6.42 -6.14
N LYS A 184 -1.16 -6.76 -7.30
CA LYS A 184 -1.86 -6.59 -8.59
C LYS A 184 -1.29 -7.53 -9.65
N PHE A 185 -2.15 -8.04 -10.52
CA PHE A 185 -1.70 -8.75 -11.72
C PHE A 185 -1.23 -7.77 -12.78
N GLY A 186 -0.04 -8.02 -13.31
CA GLY A 186 0.46 -7.32 -14.48
C GLY A 186 -0.20 -7.81 -15.79
N PRO A 187 0.00 -7.08 -16.89
CA PRO A 187 -0.49 -7.47 -18.21
C PRO A 187 0.10 -8.81 -18.70
N ASP A 188 1.20 -9.23 -18.12
CA ASP A 188 1.88 -10.50 -18.36
C ASP A 188 1.26 -11.69 -17.59
N GLY A 189 0.27 -11.42 -16.72
CA GLY A 189 -0.46 -12.40 -15.93
C GLY A 189 0.26 -12.86 -14.66
N TYR A 190 1.38 -12.28 -14.29
CA TYR A 190 2.07 -12.54 -13.03
C TYR A 190 1.60 -11.60 -11.91
N LEU A 191 1.76 -12.05 -10.66
CA LEU A 191 1.40 -11.28 -9.48
C LEU A 191 2.56 -10.37 -9.07
N TYR A 192 2.31 -9.06 -9.03
CA TYR A 192 3.24 -8.06 -8.53
C TYR A 192 2.86 -7.66 -7.11
N ILE A 193 3.88 -7.39 -6.28
CA ILE A 193 3.73 -7.04 -4.87
C ILE A 193 4.67 -5.87 -4.57
N GLY A 194 4.14 -4.77 -4.04
CA GLY A 194 4.93 -3.65 -3.53
C GLY A 194 5.32 -3.88 -2.08
N MET A 195 6.61 -3.83 -1.78
CA MET A 195 7.19 -4.02 -0.45
C MET A 195 8.00 -2.80 -0.06
N GLY A 196 7.66 -2.17 1.06
CA GLY A 196 8.48 -1.12 1.64
C GLY A 196 9.81 -1.63 2.18
N ASP A 197 10.72 -0.70 2.52
CA ASP A 197 12.07 -0.99 3.00
C ASP A 197 12.13 -1.61 4.41
N GLY A 198 10.98 -1.72 5.09
CA GLY A 198 10.85 -2.27 6.44
C GLY A 198 10.77 -1.22 7.53
N GLY A 199 10.79 0.07 7.16
CA GLY A 199 10.45 1.18 8.04
C GLY A 199 11.62 1.90 8.67
N SER A 200 11.28 2.84 9.53
CA SER A 200 12.19 3.82 10.12
C SER A 200 12.69 4.87 9.12
N ALA A 201 13.56 5.79 9.56
CA ALA A 201 14.07 6.86 8.73
C ALA A 201 15.38 6.43 8.06
N GLY A 202 15.51 6.68 6.73
CA GLY A 202 16.75 6.48 5.99
C GLY A 202 17.17 5.03 5.83
N ASP A 203 16.21 4.09 5.76
CA ASP A 203 16.48 2.66 5.55
C ASP A 203 17.66 2.11 6.38
N PRO A 204 17.58 2.11 7.72
CA PRO A 204 18.74 1.86 8.60
C PRO A 204 19.35 0.46 8.43
N GLU A 205 18.61 -0.46 7.81
CA GLU A 205 19.05 -1.82 7.53
C GLU A 205 19.59 -2.00 6.10
N GLY A 206 19.49 -0.96 5.24
CA GLY A 206 19.93 -0.97 3.86
C GLY A 206 19.14 -1.94 2.98
N ASN A 207 17.90 -2.18 3.34
CA ASN A 207 17.06 -3.18 2.67
C ASN A 207 16.78 -2.82 1.21
N ALA A 208 16.54 -1.54 0.91
CA ALA A 208 16.16 -1.10 -0.43
C ALA A 208 17.21 -1.47 -1.49
N GLN A 209 18.50 -1.33 -1.15
CA GLN A 209 19.62 -1.66 -2.03
C GLN A 209 20.12 -3.10 -1.89
N ASN A 210 19.72 -3.82 -0.84
CA ASN A 210 20.14 -5.20 -0.61
C ASN A 210 19.31 -6.19 -1.45
N LEU A 211 19.91 -6.82 -2.43
CA LEU A 211 19.22 -7.80 -3.30
C LEU A 211 18.95 -9.15 -2.61
N ASP A 212 19.54 -9.44 -1.46
CA ASP A 212 19.23 -10.64 -0.66
C ASP A 212 18.01 -10.43 0.25
N ALA A 213 17.48 -9.21 0.34
CA ALA A 213 16.27 -8.84 1.06
C ALA A 213 15.07 -8.66 0.12
N LEU A 214 13.86 -8.97 0.60
CA LEU A 214 12.60 -8.76 -0.14
C LEU A 214 11.95 -7.40 0.18
N LEU A 215 12.50 -6.67 1.13
CA LEU A 215 12.06 -5.33 1.52
C LEU A 215 12.64 -4.26 0.59
N GLY A 216 11.89 -3.16 0.35
CA GLY A 216 12.27 -2.10 -0.56
C GLY A 216 12.23 -2.52 -2.04
N LYS A 217 11.22 -3.31 -2.43
CA LYS A 217 11.16 -4.01 -3.74
C LYS A 217 9.79 -3.97 -4.39
N MET A 218 9.79 -4.09 -5.70
CA MET A 218 8.70 -4.75 -6.41
C MET A 218 9.05 -6.22 -6.58
N LEU A 219 8.16 -7.11 -6.16
CA LEU A 219 8.29 -8.56 -6.37
C LEU A 219 7.37 -9.00 -7.50
N ARG A 220 7.75 -10.09 -8.23
CA ARG A 220 6.95 -10.67 -9.33
C ARG A 220 6.95 -12.18 -9.24
N LEU A 221 5.74 -12.76 -9.11
CA LEU A 221 5.52 -14.17 -8.82
C LEU A 221 4.57 -14.82 -9.84
N ASP A 222 4.86 -16.06 -10.21
CA ASP A 222 3.93 -16.91 -10.95
C ASP A 222 3.09 -17.75 -9.97
N VAL A 223 1.79 -17.45 -9.90
CA VAL A 223 0.81 -18.14 -9.05
C VAL A 223 -0.09 -19.09 -9.83
N GLY A 224 0.28 -19.44 -11.08
CA GLY A 224 -0.50 -20.32 -11.95
C GLY A 224 -0.43 -21.80 -11.61
N GLY A 225 0.56 -22.22 -10.82
CA GLY A 225 0.80 -23.62 -10.47
C GLY A 225 0.19 -24.10 -9.16
N GLU A 226 0.45 -25.37 -8.81
CA GLU A 226 0.02 -26.00 -7.54
C GLU A 226 0.90 -25.60 -6.34
N LYS A 227 2.15 -25.18 -6.58
CA LYS A 227 3.03 -24.67 -5.52
C LYS A 227 2.52 -23.31 -5.05
N PRO A 228 2.91 -22.82 -3.87
CA PRO A 228 2.55 -21.47 -3.43
C PRO A 228 2.80 -20.43 -4.51
N TYR A 229 3.98 -20.44 -5.13
CA TYR A 229 4.34 -19.69 -6.35
C TYR A 229 5.54 -20.32 -7.03
N ALA A 230 5.80 -19.88 -8.27
CA ALA A 230 7.05 -20.12 -8.99
C ALA A 230 7.68 -18.77 -9.34
N ILE A 231 8.96 -18.81 -9.72
CA ILE A 231 9.67 -17.64 -10.23
C ILE A 231 9.50 -17.59 -11.75
N PRO A 232 8.95 -16.48 -12.30
CA PRO A 232 8.91 -16.29 -13.75
C PRO A 232 10.27 -16.47 -14.39
N ALA A 233 10.29 -17.09 -15.59
CA ALA A 233 11.54 -17.47 -16.23
C ALA A 233 12.43 -16.27 -16.60
N ASP A 234 11.81 -15.11 -16.76
CA ASP A 234 12.39 -13.84 -17.18
C ASP A 234 12.54 -12.83 -16.02
N ASN A 235 12.43 -13.26 -14.76
CA ASN A 235 12.76 -12.39 -13.64
C ASN A 235 14.25 -12.01 -13.69
N PRO A 236 14.59 -10.73 -13.52
CA PRO A 236 15.94 -10.20 -13.82
C PRO A 236 17.03 -10.73 -12.88
N PHE A 237 16.66 -11.17 -11.67
CA PHE A 237 17.61 -11.65 -10.65
C PHE A 237 17.53 -13.16 -10.42
N LYS A 238 16.76 -13.90 -11.22
CA LYS A 238 16.46 -15.31 -11.02
C LYS A 238 17.72 -16.18 -10.89
N ASP A 239 18.72 -15.92 -11.71
CA ASP A 239 19.95 -16.73 -11.78
C ASP A 239 21.17 -15.96 -11.23
N ARG A 240 20.93 -14.89 -10.45
CA ARG A 240 22.00 -14.08 -9.85
C ARG A 240 22.31 -14.53 -8.43
N ASP A 241 23.55 -14.94 -8.19
CA ASP A 241 24.02 -15.30 -6.84
C ASP A 241 23.92 -14.11 -5.88
N GLY A 242 23.42 -14.35 -4.67
CA GLY A 242 23.24 -13.32 -3.63
C GLY A 242 22.06 -12.37 -3.89
N ALA A 243 21.14 -12.76 -4.79
CA ALA A 243 19.91 -12.01 -5.01
C ALA A 243 18.68 -12.92 -4.86
N ARG A 244 17.59 -12.34 -4.35
CA ARG A 244 16.30 -13.03 -4.27
C ARG A 244 15.66 -13.08 -5.66
N PRO A 245 15.30 -14.26 -6.15
CA PRO A 245 14.77 -14.44 -7.50
C PRO A 245 13.37 -13.86 -7.71
N GLU A 246 12.65 -13.53 -6.62
CA GLU A 246 11.33 -12.89 -6.61
C GLU A 246 11.39 -11.42 -7.05
N ILE A 247 12.57 -10.78 -6.97
CA ILE A 247 12.74 -9.35 -7.22
C ILE A 247 12.51 -9.02 -8.69
N TRP A 248 11.63 -8.04 -8.94
CA TRP A 248 11.41 -7.41 -10.22
C TRP A 248 12.15 -6.07 -10.35
N ALA A 249 12.04 -5.21 -9.32
CA ALA A 249 12.76 -3.94 -9.20
C ALA A 249 13.10 -3.67 -7.73
N TYR A 250 14.03 -2.74 -7.46
CA TYR A 250 14.55 -2.47 -6.13
C TYR A 250 14.85 -0.99 -5.91
N GLY A 251 15.31 -0.63 -4.72
CA GLY A 251 15.60 0.77 -4.39
C GLY A 251 14.34 1.59 -4.16
N LEU A 252 13.33 1.01 -3.54
CA LEU A 252 12.06 1.64 -3.19
C LEU A 252 11.98 1.86 -1.68
N ARG A 253 11.34 2.96 -1.26
CA ARG A 253 11.13 3.27 0.14
C ARG A 253 9.86 2.63 0.69
N ASN A 254 8.72 3.01 0.15
CA ASN A 254 7.40 2.50 0.54
C ASN A 254 6.43 2.60 -0.65
N PRO A 255 6.52 1.67 -1.61
CA PRO A 255 5.68 1.65 -2.80
C PRO A 255 4.22 1.33 -2.41
N TRP A 256 3.53 2.37 -1.93
CA TRP A 256 2.19 2.26 -1.35
C TRP A 256 1.16 1.81 -2.35
N ARG A 257 1.20 2.40 -3.57
CA ARG A 257 0.27 2.05 -4.65
C ARG A 257 0.98 2.06 -5.99
N PHE A 258 0.62 1.09 -6.82
CA PHE A 258 1.08 1.04 -8.20
C PHE A 258 -0.05 0.61 -9.14
N SER A 259 0.11 0.92 -10.41
CA SER A 259 -0.85 0.54 -11.45
C SER A 259 -0.16 0.25 -12.76
N PHE A 260 -0.86 -0.50 -13.61
CA PHE A 260 -0.47 -0.70 -15.00
C PHE A 260 -1.44 0.10 -15.88
N ASP A 261 -0.89 0.85 -16.84
CA ASP A 261 -1.70 1.47 -17.88
C ASP A 261 -2.37 0.39 -18.72
N SER A 262 -3.68 0.49 -18.90
CA SER A 262 -4.46 -0.55 -19.58
C SER A 262 -4.25 -0.61 -21.10
N GLU A 263 -3.69 0.45 -21.72
CA GLU A 263 -3.44 0.53 -23.15
C GLU A 263 -1.99 0.16 -23.48
N THR A 264 -1.04 0.65 -22.68
CA THR A 264 0.39 0.47 -22.95
C THR A 264 1.00 -0.66 -22.16
N GLY A 265 0.45 -0.99 -20.99
CA GLY A 265 1.02 -1.94 -20.03
C GLY A 265 2.16 -1.33 -19.17
N ASP A 266 2.42 -0.04 -19.31
CA ASP A 266 3.44 0.65 -18.51
C ASP A 266 3.06 0.66 -17.03
N MET A 267 4.05 0.53 -16.15
CA MET A 267 3.85 0.54 -14.71
C MET A 267 4.19 1.91 -14.12
N TYR A 268 3.31 2.39 -13.24
CA TYR A 268 3.51 3.59 -12.42
C TYR A 268 3.45 3.20 -10.96
N ILE A 269 4.43 3.62 -10.17
CA ILE A 269 4.54 3.33 -8.73
C ILE A 269 4.53 4.65 -7.98
N GLY A 270 3.62 4.80 -7.02
CA GLY A 270 3.67 5.89 -6.03
C GLY A 270 4.49 5.41 -4.86
N ASP A 271 5.72 5.89 -4.77
CA ASP A 271 6.65 5.61 -3.69
C ASP A 271 6.68 6.76 -2.69
N VAL A 272 6.37 6.47 -1.43
CA VAL A 272 6.20 7.51 -0.40
C VAL A 272 7.55 8.02 0.06
N GLY A 273 7.82 9.29 -0.15
CA GLY A 273 9.03 9.97 0.28
C GLY A 273 9.12 10.13 1.81
N GLN A 274 10.29 10.52 2.31
CA GLN A 274 10.52 10.67 3.75
C GLN A 274 10.29 12.10 4.24
N ASN A 275 10.89 13.08 3.57
CA ASN A 275 10.97 14.44 4.09
C ASN A 275 10.45 15.51 3.14
N LEU A 276 10.90 15.53 1.91
CA LEU A 276 10.73 16.66 1.01
C LEU A 276 10.03 16.30 -0.29
N TRP A 277 10.20 15.09 -0.78
CA TRP A 277 9.78 14.72 -2.12
C TRP A 277 8.91 13.47 -2.08
N GLU A 278 7.78 13.54 -2.74
CA GLU A 278 6.99 12.36 -3.12
C GLU A 278 7.44 11.91 -4.50
N GLU A 279 7.37 10.61 -4.76
CA GLU A 279 7.93 10.02 -5.97
C GLU A 279 6.88 9.26 -6.77
N ILE A 280 6.94 9.39 -8.08
CA ILE A 280 6.20 8.56 -9.01
C ILE A 280 7.20 7.92 -9.96
N ASP A 281 7.44 6.65 -9.75
CA ASP A 281 8.33 5.87 -10.58
C ASP A 281 7.62 5.35 -11.82
N PHE A 282 8.33 5.30 -12.91
CA PHE A 282 7.84 4.85 -14.20
C PHE A 282 8.67 3.71 -14.73
N GLN A 283 7.99 2.65 -15.16
CA GLN A 283 8.62 1.54 -15.87
C GLN A 283 7.86 1.24 -17.17
N PRO A 284 8.51 1.36 -18.33
CA PRO A 284 7.85 1.03 -19.58
C PRO A 284 7.55 -0.47 -19.68
N HIS A 285 6.47 -0.84 -20.32
CA HIS A 285 6.09 -2.24 -20.56
C HIS A 285 7.19 -3.08 -21.23
N SER A 286 8.04 -2.43 -22.03
CA SER A 286 9.16 -3.07 -22.69
C SER A 286 10.35 -3.38 -21.78
N SER A 287 10.32 -2.96 -20.50
CA SER A 287 11.38 -3.27 -19.54
C SER A 287 11.48 -4.76 -19.27
N GLY A 288 12.70 -5.23 -19.08
CA GLY A 288 13.00 -6.57 -18.59
C GLY A 288 13.10 -6.68 -17.07
N GLY A 289 12.73 -5.63 -16.34
CA GLY A 289 12.94 -5.53 -14.89
C GLY A 289 14.38 -5.21 -14.50
N GLY A 290 14.63 -5.13 -13.20
CA GLY A 290 15.95 -4.86 -12.65
C GLY A 290 16.25 -3.38 -12.39
N GLU A 291 15.26 -2.50 -12.54
CA GLU A 291 15.41 -1.08 -12.23
C GLU A 291 15.77 -0.86 -10.78
N ASN A 292 16.68 0.11 -10.54
CA ASN A 292 16.98 0.67 -9.22
C ASN A 292 16.40 2.08 -9.16
N TYR A 293 15.40 2.28 -8.30
CA TYR A 293 14.72 3.56 -8.12
C TYR A 293 15.46 4.52 -7.16
N GLY A 294 16.56 4.05 -6.54
CA GLY A 294 17.56 4.91 -5.93
C GLY A 294 17.49 5.07 -4.42
N TRP A 295 16.39 4.69 -3.77
CA TRP A 295 16.31 4.76 -2.32
C TRP A 295 17.34 3.78 -1.69
N ASP A 296 18.16 4.16 -0.73
CA ASP A 296 18.21 5.37 0.10
C ASP A 296 19.29 6.39 -0.33
N TYR A 297 19.81 6.27 -1.54
CA TYR A 297 20.77 7.25 -2.08
C TYR A 297 20.08 8.52 -2.55
N THR A 298 18.85 8.41 -3.05
CA THR A 298 18.05 9.53 -3.55
C THR A 298 16.63 9.48 -2.99
N GLU A 299 16.01 10.66 -2.84
CA GLU A 299 14.58 10.88 -2.64
C GLU A 299 14.06 11.64 -3.86
N GLY A 300 13.30 10.97 -4.73
CA GLY A 300 13.02 11.47 -6.08
C GLY A 300 14.31 11.60 -6.88
N SER A 301 14.50 12.74 -7.53
CA SER A 301 15.72 13.06 -8.30
C SER A 301 16.79 13.80 -7.49
N HIS A 302 16.71 13.81 -6.17
CA HIS A 302 17.58 14.56 -5.26
C HIS A 302 18.40 13.61 -4.39
N GLU A 303 19.63 13.99 -4.07
CA GLU A 303 20.43 13.25 -3.08
C GLU A 303 19.69 13.27 -1.74
N PHE A 304 19.59 12.10 -1.11
CA PHE A 304 19.01 11.96 0.21
C PHE A 304 20.09 12.23 1.26
N GLU A 305 19.82 13.19 2.20
CA GLU A 305 20.71 13.62 3.28
C GLU A 305 20.24 13.14 4.65
#